data_7c34d07c451f31bf48ade291fd3722fd
#
_entry.id   7c34d07c451f31bf48ade291fd3722fd
#
_cell.length_a   1.000
_cell.length_b   1.000
_cell.length_c   1.000
_cell.angle_alpha   90.00
_cell.angle_beta   90.00
_cell.angle_gamma   90.00
#
_symmetry.space_group_name_H-M   'P 1'
#
loop_
_entity.id
_entity.type
_entity.pdbx_description
1 polymer ?
#
loop_
_entity_poly.entity_id
_entity_poly.type
_entity_poly.pdbx_seq_one_letter_code
_entity_poly.pdbx_strand_id
1 'polypeptide(L)'
;MKILVTGTSKGIGKSIATKFLEEGHEVIGFDILESTINNKNYTHYIQDICDKLPDIEDIDILVNNAGIQDGEVIKVNLEGTINVTEKYINPNIKSIVFITSTSATTGSEFPEYVASKGGVLAYMKNVALRVSEYKATANSISPGGVKTDLNSHILNDEKLYKAVLDETLLNKWAEPEEIADFVYFVSVINKSMTGEDIIIDNGEKLKSNFIW
;
A
#
# COMPACT_ATOMS: atom_id res chain seq x y z
N MET A 1 1.39 15.42 -12.25
CA MET A 1 2.46 14.50 -11.84
C MET A 1 2.18 13.14 -12.47
N LYS A 2 3.23 12.34 -12.67
CA LYS A 2 3.15 10.96 -13.16
C LYS A 2 3.33 10.01 -11.98
N ILE A 3 2.33 9.18 -11.74
CA ILE A 3 2.25 8.31 -10.56
C ILE A 3 2.30 6.84 -11.02
N LEU A 4 3.18 6.04 -10.45
CA LEU A 4 3.17 4.59 -10.62
C LEU A 4 2.56 3.93 -9.39
N VAL A 5 1.54 3.12 -9.59
CA VAL A 5 0.87 2.34 -8.53
C VAL A 5 0.89 0.86 -8.90
N THR A 6 1.26 0.00 -7.96
CA THR A 6 1.21 -1.46 -8.16
C THR A 6 -0.03 -2.07 -7.49
N GLY A 7 -0.63 -3.11 -8.09
CA GLY A 7 -1.84 -3.78 -7.59
C GLY A 7 -3.12 -2.96 -7.82
N THR A 8 -3.32 -2.41 -9.03
CA THR A 8 -4.36 -1.41 -9.31
C THR A 8 -5.71 -1.96 -9.78
N SER A 9 -5.84 -3.27 -9.99
CA SER A 9 -7.09 -3.83 -10.54
C SER A 9 -8.20 -3.97 -9.50
N LYS A 10 -7.86 -4.02 -8.21
CA LYS A 10 -8.80 -4.22 -7.10
C LYS A 10 -8.39 -3.47 -5.83
N GLY A 11 -9.32 -3.42 -4.86
CA GLY A 11 -9.09 -3.01 -3.48
C GLY A 11 -8.36 -1.67 -3.32
N ILE A 12 -7.43 -1.62 -2.38
CA ILE A 12 -6.69 -0.41 -2.01
C ILE A 12 -5.99 0.22 -3.21
N GLY A 13 -5.27 -0.57 -4.03
CA GLY A 13 -4.53 -0.04 -5.17
C GLY A 13 -5.40 0.58 -6.24
N LYS A 14 -6.61 0.01 -6.48
CA LYS A 14 -7.59 0.61 -7.39
C LYS A 14 -8.10 1.95 -6.85
N SER A 15 -8.43 2.03 -5.56
CA SER A 15 -8.88 3.28 -4.93
C SER A 15 -7.79 4.34 -4.93
N ILE A 16 -6.51 3.95 -4.70
CA ILE A 16 -5.37 4.85 -4.81
C ILE A 16 -5.24 5.41 -6.24
N ALA A 17 -5.25 4.54 -7.26
CA ALA A 17 -5.16 4.96 -8.64
C ALA A 17 -6.32 5.90 -9.02
N THR A 18 -7.54 5.58 -8.59
CA THR A 18 -8.74 6.40 -8.81
C THR A 18 -8.60 7.76 -8.15
N LYS A 19 -8.15 7.83 -6.90
CA LYS A 19 -7.93 9.09 -6.18
C LYS A 19 -6.96 10.01 -6.91
N PHE A 20 -5.81 9.51 -7.35
CA PHE A 20 -4.87 10.32 -8.13
C PHE A 20 -5.44 10.82 -9.46
N LEU A 21 -6.25 10.00 -10.14
CA LEU A 21 -6.92 10.39 -11.39
C LEU A 21 -7.96 11.48 -11.16
N GLU A 22 -8.74 11.41 -10.08
CA GLU A 22 -9.72 12.44 -9.69
C GLU A 22 -9.04 13.76 -9.38
N GLU A 23 -7.83 13.73 -8.82
CA GLU A 23 -7.02 14.92 -8.55
C GLU A 23 -6.23 15.41 -9.79
N GLY A 24 -6.52 14.85 -10.97
CA GLY A 24 -5.99 15.32 -12.26
C GLY A 24 -4.56 14.88 -12.58
N HIS A 25 -4.09 13.82 -11.96
CA HIS A 25 -2.76 13.26 -12.24
C HIS A 25 -2.79 12.21 -13.36
N GLU A 26 -1.63 11.93 -13.93
CA GLU A 26 -1.39 10.78 -14.82
C GLU A 26 -1.02 9.56 -13.95
N VAL A 27 -1.71 8.45 -14.15
CA VAL A 27 -1.47 7.23 -13.37
C VAL A 27 -1.10 6.07 -14.28
N ILE A 28 -0.03 5.40 -13.92
CA ILE A 28 0.39 4.12 -14.49
C ILE A 28 0.10 3.05 -13.46
N GLY A 29 -0.70 2.07 -13.84
CA GLY A 29 -1.05 0.94 -12.98
C GLY A 29 -0.37 -0.35 -13.42
N PHE A 30 0.23 -1.07 -12.49
CA PHE A 30 0.70 -2.44 -12.68
C PHE A 30 -0.21 -3.41 -11.94
N ASP A 31 -0.62 -4.45 -12.60
CA ASP A 31 -1.34 -5.59 -11.98
C ASP A 31 -1.20 -6.83 -12.87
N ILE A 32 -1.34 -8.01 -12.29
CA ILE A 32 -1.40 -9.27 -13.04
C ILE A 32 -2.78 -9.51 -13.67
N LEU A 33 -3.79 -8.72 -13.28
CA LEU A 33 -5.16 -8.78 -13.77
C LEU A 33 -5.46 -7.58 -14.68
N GLU A 34 -6.45 -7.73 -15.54
CA GLU A 34 -7.02 -6.62 -16.31
C GLU A 34 -7.59 -5.53 -15.39
N SER A 35 -7.53 -4.29 -15.85
CA SER A 35 -8.10 -3.15 -15.13
C SER A 35 -9.55 -2.89 -15.51
N THR A 36 -10.31 -2.39 -14.54
CA THR A 36 -11.66 -1.84 -14.73
C THR A 36 -11.68 -0.30 -14.71
N ILE A 37 -10.52 0.35 -14.54
CA ILE A 37 -10.41 1.81 -14.54
C ILE A 37 -10.49 2.31 -15.98
N ASN A 38 -11.49 3.14 -16.26
CA ASN A 38 -11.66 3.79 -17.55
C ASN A 38 -11.46 5.30 -17.41
N ASN A 39 -10.23 5.77 -17.62
CA ASN A 39 -9.85 7.17 -17.55
C ASN A 39 -8.75 7.47 -18.57
N LYS A 40 -8.84 8.59 -19.28
CA LYS A 40 -7.88 8.96 -20.33
C LYS A 40 -6.45 9.20 -19.83
N ASN A 41 -6.30 9.50 -18.53
CA ASN A 41 -5.02 9.73 -17.88
C ASN A 41 -4.50 8.46 -17.17
N TYR A 42 -5.13 7.30 -17.40
CA TYR A 42 -4.72 6.03 -16.83
C TYR A 42 -4.13 5.12 -17.91
N THR A 43 -2.96 4.59 -17.65
CA THR A 43 -2.33 3.55 -18.47
C THR A 43 -2.14 2.30 -17.63
N HIS A 44 -2.67 1.17 -18.10
CA HIS A 44 -2.55 -0.11 -17.43
C HIS A 44 -1.54 -1.02 -18.11
N TYR A 45 -0.70 -1.67 -17.31
CA TYR A 45 0.18 -2.74 -17.72
C TYR A 45 -0.21 -4.01 -16.99
N ILE A 46 -0.49 -5.09 -17.74
CA ILE A 46 -0.54 -6.43 -17.14
C ILE A 46 0.90 -6.81 -16.85
N GLN A 47 1.29 -6.68 -15.58
CA GLN A 47 2.67 -6.79 -15.15
C GLN A 47 2.78 -7.46 -13.79
N ASP A 48 3.51 -8.57 -13.72
CA ASP A 48 3.98 -9.12 -12.45
C ASP A 48 5.18 -8.30 -11.97
N ILE A 49 5.12 -7.83 -10.73
CA ILE A 49 6.18 -7.04 -10.11
C ILE A 49 7.46 -7.84 -9.83
N CYS A 50 7.38 -9.17 -9.88
CA CYS A 50 8.52 -10.07 -9.75
C CYS A 50 9.28 -10.29 -11.06
N ASP A 51 8.69 -9.93 -12.20
CA ASP A 51 9.27 -10.09 -13.52
C ASP A 51 10.13 -8.89 -13.93
N LYS A 52 10.66 -8.97 -15.18
CA LYS A 52 11.35 -7.83 -15.81
C LYS A 52 10.34 -6.70 -16.02
N LEU A 53 10.64 -5.56 -15.44
CA LEU A 53 9.78 -4.38 -15.50
C LEU A 53 10.03 -3.54 -16.76
N PRO A 54 8.99 -2.89 -17.32
CA PRO A 54 9.12 -2.01 -18.50
C PRO A 54 9.95 -0.77 -18.18
N ASP A 55 10.51 -0.16 -19.22
CA ASP A 55 11.22 1.11 -19.10
C ASP A 55 10.19 2.26 -19.12
N ILE A 56 10.02 2.91 -17.96
CA ILE A 56 9.14 4.06 -17.78
C ILE A 56 9.94 5.15 -17.08
N GLU A 57 10.00 6.31 -17.70
CA GLU A 57 10.77 7.45 -17.22
C GLU A 57 9.87 8.47 -16.51
N ASP A 58 10.50 9.35 -15.74
CA ASP A 58 9.87 10.52 -15.11
C ASP A 58 8.71 10.18 -14.15
N ILE A 59 8.87 9.14 -13.34
CA ILE A 59 7.95 8.86 -12.24
C ILE A 59 8.19 9.86 -11.12
N ASP A 60 7.16 10.66 -10.81
CA ASP A 60 7.15 11.62 -9.70
C ASP A 60 6.84 10.95 -8.35
N ILE A 61 5.91 10.00 -8.34
CA ILE A 61 5.47 9.29 -7.13
C ILE A 61 5.36 7.80 -7.44
N LEU A 62 5.90 6.99 -6.55
CA LEU A 62 5.77 5.54 -6.58
C LEU A 62 4.93 5.06 -5.40
N VAL A 63 3.91 4.24 -5.65
CA VAL A 63 3.11 3.60 -4.62
C VAL A 63 3.24 2.08 -4.75
N ASN A 64 3.96 1.48 -3.82
CA ASN A 64 4.12 0.04 -3.69
C ASN A 64 2.95 -0.53 -2.88
N ASN A 65 1.94 -1.05 -3.58
CA ASN A 65 0.73 -1.59 -2.95
C ASN A 65 0.52 -3.08 -3.26
N ALA A 66 0.98 -3.59 -4.40
CA ALA A 66 0.79 -5.00 -4.76
C ALA A 66 1.25 -5.94 -3.64
N GLY A 67 0.42 -6.94 -3.35
CA GLY A 67 0.71 -7.92 -2.30
C GLY A 67 -0.34 -9.01 -2.22
N ILE A 68 0.05 -10.13 -1.63
CA ILE A 68 -0.76 -11.33 -1.44
C ILE A 68 -0.64 -11.82 0.01
N GLN A 69 -1.61 -12.63 0.46
CA GLN A 69 -1.59 -13.26 1.80
C GLN A 69 -1.28 -14.76 1.74
N ASP A 70 -1.31 -15.36 0.56
CA ASP A 70 -1.07 -16.78 0.33
C ASP A 70 -0.19 -17.01 -0.89
N GLY A 71 0.52 -18.15 -0.97
CA GLY A 71 1.45 -18.48 -2.04
C GLY A 71 2.88 -17.96 -1.80
N GLU A 72 3.55 -17.43 -2.81
CA GLU A 72 4.95 -16.94 -2.72
C GLU A 72 5.04 -15.55 -2.06
N VAL A 73 4.53 -15.45 -0.83
CA VAL A 73 4.30 -14.18 -0.13
C VAL A 73 5.58 -13.33 0.01
N ILE A 74 6.70 -13.95 0.39
CA ILE A 74 7.99 -13.24 0.52
C ILE A 74 8.43 -12.69 -0.84
N LYS A 75 8.35 -13.51 -1.88
CA LYS A 75 8.75 -13.13 -3.23
C LYS A 75 7.92 -11.96 -3.77
N VAL A 76 6.59 -12.04 -3.65
CA VAL A 76 5.71 -10.99 -4.16
C VAL A 76 5.78 -9.74 -3.29
N ASN A 77 5.54 -9.87 -1.98
CA ASN A 77 5.37 -8.70 -1.12
C ASN A 77 6.69 -7.96 -0.85
N LEU A 78 7.80 -8.69 -0.71
CA LEU A 78 9.08 -8.10 -0.36
C LEU A 78 10.00 -7.95 -1.57
N GLU A 79 10.35 -9.04 -2.26
CA GLU A 79 11.28 -8.99 -3.38
C GLU A 79 10.71 -8.21 -4.57
N GLY A 80 9.41 -8.41 -4.89
CA GLY A 80 8.72 -7.65 -5.93
C GLY A 80 8.65 -6.15 -5.61
N THR A 81 8.38 -5.79 -4.34
CA THR A 81 8.42 -4.39 -3.88
C THR A 81 9.81 -3.79 -4.04
N ILE A 82 10.87 -4.53 -3.69
CA ILE A 82 12.26 -4.09 -3.90
C ILE A 82 12.55 -3.93 -5.39
N ASN A 83 12.17 -4.90 -6.24
CA ASN A 83 12.37 -4.86 -7.67
C ASN A 83 11.76 -3.59 -8.30
N VAL A 84 10.50 -3.28 -7.99
CA VAL A 84 9.82 -2.07 -8.48
C VAL A 84 10.52 -0.81 -7.97
N THR A 85 10.83 -0.76 -6.69
CA THR A 85 11.43 0.43 -6.07
C THR A 85 12.80 0.73 -6.67
N GLU A 86 13.68 -0.27 -6.79
CA GLU A 86 15.02 -0.11 -7.36
C GLU A 86 14.98 0.26 -8.86
N LYS A 87 13.98 -0.22 -9.60
CA LYS A 87 13.81 0.14 -11.01
C LYS A 87 13.42 1.60 -11.22
N TYR A 88 12.54 2.14 -10.35
CA TYR A 88 11.93 3.45 -10.62
C TYR A 88 12.38 4.59 -9.70
N ILE A 89 13.24 4.32 -8.71
CA ILE A 89 13.94 5.41 -8.01
C ILE A 89 14.75 6.22 -9.03
N ASN A 90 14.55 7.53 -9.04
CA ASN A 90 15.24 8.46 -9.93
C ASN A 90 15.44 9.82 -9.23
N PRO A 91 16.35 10.69 -9.70
CA PRO A 91 16.62 11.98 -9.06
C PRO A 91 15.43 12.97 -9.04
N ASN A 92 14.41 12.75 -9.87
CA ASN A 92 13.22 13.60 -9.94
C ASN A 92 12.06 13.09 -9.09
N ILE A 93 12.22 11.91 -8.46
CA ILE A 93 11.17 11.34 -7.61
C ILE A 93 10.87 12.27 -6.43
N LYS A 94 9.61 12.39 -6.08
CA LYS A 94 9.14 13.30 -5.01
C LYS A 94 8.69 12.54 -3.77
N SER A 95 8.08 11.37 -3.96
CA SER A 95 7.61 10.56 -2.84
C SER A 95 7.51 9.08 -3.22
N ILE A 96 7.80 8.21 -2.26
CA ILE A 96 7.58 6.77 -2.36
C ILE A 96 6.71 6.35 -1.16
N VAL A 97 5.61 5.67 -1.42
CA VAL A 97 4.70 5.16 -0.39
C VAL A 97 4.66 3.64 -0.47
N PHE A 98 4.72 3.00 0.69
CA PHE A 98 4.65 1.54 0.83
C PHE A 98 3.40 1.17 1.60
N ILE A 99 2.57 0.28 1.05
CA ILE A 99 1.45 -0.30 1.78
C ILE A 99 1.95 -1.54 2.52
N THR A 100 2.07 -1.38 3.83
CA THR A 100 2.47 -2.43 4.76
C THR A 100 1.24 -3.08 5.39
N SER A 101 1.26 -3.35 6.68
CA SER A 101 0.12 -3.85 7.48
C SER A 101 0.43 -3.60 8.97
N THR A 102 -0.59 -3.49 9.80
CA THR A 102 -0.42 -3.53 11.27
C THR A 102 0.30 -4.80 11.72
N SER A 103 0.14 -5.91 11.00
CA SER A 103 0.84 -7.18 11.25
C SER A 103 2.36 -7.07 11.20
N ALA A 104 2.92 -6.12 10.45
CA ALA A 104 4.37 -5.85 10.41
C ALA A 104 4.95 -5.50 11.79
N THR A 105 4.14 -4.97 12.70
CA THR A 105 4.54 -4.54 14.05
C THR A 105 3.89 -5.33 15.17
N THR A 106 2.71 -5.90 14.95
CA THR A 106 2.00 -6.72 15.95
C THR A 106 2.43 -8.18 15.93
N GLY A 107 2.89 -8.68 14.79
CA GLY A 107 3.16 -10.10 14.58
C GLY A 107 1.90 -10.95 14.40
N SER A 108 0.73 -10.34 14.29
CA SER A 108 -0.53 -11.02 14.04
C SER A 108 -0.61 -11.48 12.58
N GLU A 109 -1.45 -12.46 12.28
CA GLU A 109 -1.68 -13.09 10.98
C GLU A 109 -0.63 -14.16 10.60
N PHE A 110 -0.51 -14.45 9.29
CA PHE A 110 0.32 -15.55 8.77
C PHE A 110 1.81 -15.25 8.86
N PRO A 111 2.67 -16.21 9.28
CA PRO A 111 4.08 -15.96 9.55
C PRO A 111 4.85 -15.33 8.38
N GLU A 112 4.66 -15.84 7.15
CA GLU A 112 5.35 -15.30 5.97
C GLU A 112 4.83 -13.92 5.59
N TYR A 113 3.53 -13.68 5.76
CA TYR A 113 2.95 -12.36 5.54
C TYR A 113 3.52 -11.33 6.52
N VAL A 114 3.53 -11.65 7.82
CA VAL A 114 4.16 -10.82 8.87
C VAL A 114 5.61 -10.52 8.52
N ALA A 115 6.40 -11.55 8.19
CA ALA A 115 7.80 -11.39 7.82
C ALA A 115 7.98 -10.51 6.57
N SER A 116 7.13 -10.68 5.54
CA SER A 116 7.17 -9.89 4.33
C SER A 116 6.87 -8.41 4.60
N LYS A 117 5.81 -8.13 5.35
CA LYS A 117 5.39 -6.74 5.66
C LYS A 117 6.36 -6.06 6.64
N GLY A 118 6.94 -6.81 7.59
CA GLY A 118 8.04 -6.33 8.43
C GLY A 118 9.29 -6.01 7.61
N GLY A 119 9.62 -6.84 6.62
CA GLY A 119 10.71 -6.59 5.67
C GLY A 119 10.49 -5.32 4.85
N VAL A 120 9.27 -5.11 4.32
CA VAL A 120 8.91 -3.88 3.58
C VAL A 120 9.01 -2.65 4.47
N LEU A 121 8.56 -2.72 5.74
CA LEU A 121 8.66 -1.62 6.69
C LEU A 121 10.12 -1.24 6.98
N ALA A 122 11.00 -2.21 7.15
CA ALA A 122 12.43 -1.97 7.33
C ALA A 122 13.09 -1.41 6.05
N TYR A 123 12.73 -1.97 4.89
CA TYR A 123 13.21 -1.50 3.58
C TYR A 123 12.77 -0.06 3.29
N MET A 124 11.54 0.32 3.59
CA MET A 124 11.05 1.69 3.46
C MET A 124 11.96 2.69 4.18
N LYS A 125 12.41 2.38 5.40
CA LYS A 125 13.34 3.25 6.15
C LYS A 125 14.69 3.40 5.47
N ASN A 126 15.21 2.31 4.88
CA ASN A 126 16.42 2.38 4.06
C ASN A 126 16.21 3.26 2.82
N VAL A 127 15.08 3.12 2.14
CA VAL A 127 14.72 3.97 0.99
C VAL A 127 14.64 5.44 1.40
N ALA A 128 14.02 5.76 2.56
CA ALA A 128 13.94 7.13 3.07
C ALA A 128 15.32 7.78 3.24
N LEU A 129 16.29 7.03 3.77
CA LEU A 129 17.67 7.51 3.91
C LEU A 129 18.29 7.83 2.53
N ARG A 130 18.07 6.97 1.54
CA ARG A 130 18.67 7.08 0.19
C ARG A 130 18.03 8.21 -0.62
N VAL A 131 16.70 8.32 -0.63
CA VAL A 131 16.01 9.35 -1.45
C VAL A 131 16.09 10.75 -0.85
N SER A 132 16.59 10.89 0.37
CA SER A 132 16.82 12.18 1.02
C SER A 132 17.77 13.07 0.22
N GLU A 133 18.73 12.52 -0.51
CA GLU A 133 19.62 13.26 -1.41
C GLU A 133 18.86 13.98 -2.53
N TYR A 134 17.70 13.42 -2.96
CA TYR A 134 16.80 14.02 -3.96
C TYR A 134 15.74 14.95 -3.31
N LYS A 135 15.78 15.15 -1.98
CA LYS A 135 14.76 15.85 -1.19
C LYS A 135 13.36 15.18 -1.33
N ALA A 136 13.34 13.91 -1.63
CA ALA A 136 12.14 13.09 -1.69
C ALA A 136 11.80 12.50 -0.32
N THR A 137 10.52 12.13 -0.15
CA THR A 137 10.05 11.42 1.04
C THR A 137 9.81 9.94 0.74
N ALA A 138 10.00 9.07 1.74
CA ALA A 138 9.55 7.69 1.69
C ALA A 138 8.89 7.34 3.03
N ASN A 139 7.65 6.85 2.98
CA ASN A 139 6.86 6.50 4.15
C ASN A 139 6.06 5.23 3.89
N SER A 140 5.60 4.59 4.95
CA SER A 140 4.64 3.49 4.86
C SER A 140 3.28 3.86 5.45
N ILE A 141 2.25 3.20 4.94
CA ILE A 141 0.94 3.16 5.53
C ILE A 141 0.68 1.70 5.91
N SER A 142 0.35 1.48 7.19
CA SER A 142 0.03 0.19 7.78
C SER A 142 -1.48 0.12 8.08
N PRO A 143 -2.30 -0.38 7.14
CA PRO A 143 -3.70 -0.61 7.42
C PRO A 143 -3.89 -1.76 8.42
N GLY A 144 -4.95 -1.69 9.24
CA GLY A 144 -5.60 -2.82 9.85
C GLY A 144 -6.59 -3.48 8.88
N GLY A 145 -7.75 -3.89 9.37
CA GLY A 145 -8.79 -4.45 8.52
C GLY A 145 -9.34 -3.43 7.50
N VAL A 146 -9.33 -3.82 6.22
CA VAL A 146 -9.87 -3.04 5.09
C VAL A 146 -10.85 -3.88 4.30
N LYS A 147 -11.98 -3.30 3.89
CA LYS A 147 -13.03 -3.98 3.12
C LYS A 147 -12.62 -4.15 1.66
N THR A 148 -11.92 -5.22 1.38
CA THR A 148 -11.42 -5.58 0.05
C THR A 148 -11.77 -7.01 -0.32
N ASP A 149 -11.66 -7.35 -1.60
CA ASP A 149 -11.84 -8.73 -2.09
C ASP A 149 -10.91 -9.73 -1.39
N LEU A 150 -9.72 -9.29 -0.97
CA LEU A 150 -8.75 -10.10 -0.23
C LEU A 150 -9.34 -10.63 1.08
N ASN A 151 -10.21 -9.85 1.70
CA ASN A 151 -10.89 -10.15 2.96
C ASN A 151 -12.32 -10.67 2.77
N SER A 152 -12.69 -11.08 1.55
CA SER A 152 -14.06 -11.53 1.22
C SER A 152 -14.56 -12.68 2.11
N HIS A 153 -13.67 -13.58 2.53
CA HIS A 153 -14.00 -14.69 3.42
C HIS A 153 -14.49 -14.22 4.80
N ILE A 154 -13.98 -13.09 5.28
CA ILE A 154 -14.44 -12.45 6.53
C ILE A 154 -15.71 -11.66 6.28
N LEU A 155 -15.75 -10.85 5.21
CA LEU A 155 -16.87 -9.97 4.90
C LEU A 155 -18.17 -10.75 4.59
N ASN A 156 -18.06 -11.97 4.08
CA ASN A 156 -19.18 -12.84 3.74
C ASN A 156 -19.66 -13.74 4.91
N ASP A 157 -18.97 -13.74 6.04
CA ASP A 157 -19.36 -14.43 7.26
C ASP A 157 -19.77 -13.41 8.32
N GLU A 158 -21.08 -13.22 8.53
CA GLU A 158 -21.61 -12.22 9.45
C GLU A 158 -21.08 -12.36 10.89
N LYS A 159 -20.91 -13.61 11.37
CA LYS A 159 -20.40 -13.88 12.71
C LYS A 159 -18.93 -13.53 12.83
N LEU A 160 -18.13 -13.91 11.84
CA LEU A 160 -16.71 -13.61 11.80
C LEU A 160 -16.48 -12.10 11.63
N TYR A 161 -17.23 -11.47 10.70
CA TYR A 161 -17.14 -10.03 10.48
C TYR A 161 -17.48 -9.24 11.76
N LYS A 162 -18.53 -9.63 12.49
CA LYS A 162 -18.85 -9.00 13.77
C LYS A 162 -17.73 -9.18 14.79
N ALA A 163 -17.13 -10.37 14.87
CA ALA A 163 -16.03 -10.63 15.80
C ALA A 163 -14.81 -9.74 15.53
N VAL A 164 -14.41 -9.58 14.26
CA VAL A 164 -13.27 -8.71 13.91
C VAL A 164 -13.58 -7.22 14.09
N LEU A 165 -14.84 -6.79 13.93
CA LEU A 165 -15.22 -5.42 14.25
C LEU A 165 -15.09 -5.14 15.76
N ASP A 166 -15.42 -6.13 16.60
CA ASP A 166 -15.27 -6.04 18.06
C ASP A 166 -13.79 -5.92 18.49
N GLU A 167 -12.81 -6.19 17.60
CA GLU A 167 -11.38 -5.98 17.85
C GLU A 167 -10.93 -4.52 17.60
N THR A 168 -11.79 -3.67 17.06
CA THR A 168 -11.48 -2.26 16.76
C THR A 168 -12.19 -1.31 17.72
N LEU A 169 -11.57 -0.18 18.07
CA LEU A 169 -12.20 0.84 18.92
C LEU A 169 -13.37 1.54 18.22
N LEU A 170 -13.27 1.74 16.91
CA LEU A 170 -14.30 2.41 16.13
C LEU A 170 -15.40 1.46 15.63
N ASN A 171 -15.31 0.17 15.99
CA ASN A 171 -16.25 -0.88 15.57
C ASN A 171 -16.50 -0.89 14.06
N LYS A 172 -15.43 -0.71 13.28
CA LYS A 172 -15.48 -0.71 11.80
C LYS A 172 -14.14 -1.16 11.21
N TRP A 173 -14.18 -1.64 9.98
CA TRP A 173 -13.04 -1.72 9.08
C TRP A 173 -13.00 -0.51 8.16
N ALA A 174 -11.82 -0.16 7.69
CA ALA A 174 -11.65 0.95 6.77
C ALA A 174 -12.20 0.61 5.36
N GLU A 175 -12.70 1.62 4.67
CA GLU A 175 -12.92 1.53 3.23
C GLU A 175 -11.60 1.76 2.48
N PRO A 176 -11.39 1.15 1.30
CA PRO A 176 -10.18 1.37 0.50
C PRO A 176 -9.91 2.85 0.19
N GLU A 177 -10.96 3.65 0.04
CA GLU A 177 -10.90 5.09 -0.21
C GLU A 177 -10.28 5.86 0.96
N GLU A 178 -10.54 5.43 2.20
CA GLU A 178 -9.92 6.05 3.39
C GLU A 178 -8.40 5.87 3.37
N ILE A 179 -7.91 4.71 2.90
CA ILE A 179 -6.47 4.47 2.73
C ILE A 179 -5.92 5.32 1.57
N ALA A 180 -6.65 5.41 0.45
CA ALA A 180 -6.25 6.19 -0.71
C ALA A 180 -6.10 7.69 -0.38
N ASP A 181 -6.99 8.26 0.43
CA ASP A 181 -6.90 9.65 0.90
C ASP A 181 -5.60 9.90 1.70
N PHE A 182 -5.22 8.96 2.58
CA PHE A 182 -3.94 9.06 3.30
C PHE A 182 -2.73 8.89 2.39
N VAL A 183 -2.78 7.99 1.41
CA VAL A 183 -1.71 7.86 0.40
C VAL A 183 -1.53 9.17 -0.34
N TYR A 184 -2.61 9.82 -0.75
CA TYR A 184 -2.58 11.12 -1.41
C TYR A 184 -1.98 12.19 -0.48
N PHE A 185 -2.43 12.27 0.77
CA PHE A 185 -1.87 13.21 1.75
C PHE A 185 -0.36 13.01 1.93
N VAL A 186 0.08 11.77 2.15
CA VAL A 186 1.48 11.43 2.43
C VAL A 186 2.39 11.71 1.24
N SER A 187 1.90 11.48 0.01
CA SER A 187 2.72 11.60 -1.20
C SER A 187 2.68 12.98 -1.86
N VAL A 188 1.57 13.73 -1.72
CA VAL A 188 1.37 15.01 -2.42
C VAL A 188 1.43 16.21 -1.48
N ILE A 189 0.78 16.13 -0.32
CA ILE A 189 0.59 17.25 0.59
C ILE A 189 1.72 17.33 1.62
N ASN A 190 2.13 16.20 2.17
CA ASN A 190 3.23 16.11 3.13
C ASN A 190 4.56 16.58 2.52
N LYS A 191 5.33 17.35 3.31
CA LYS A 191 6.65 17.88 2.91
C LYS A 191 7.75 17.64 3.94
N SER A 192 7.40 17.13 5.11
CA SER A 192 8.34 17.06 6.25
C SER A 192 8.45 15.68 6.88
N MET A 193 7.46 14.82 6.67
CA MET A 193 7.45 13.48 7.22
C MET A 193 8.13 12.52 6.23
N THR A 194 9.15 11.81 6.69
CA THR A 194 9.86 10.76 5.93
C THR A 194 10.42 9.71 6.88
N GLY A 195 10.43 8.45 6.46
CA GLY A 195 10.86 7.32 7.28
C GLY A 195 9.82 6.85 8.31
N GLU A 196 8.59 7.37 8.23
CA GLU A 196 7.51 7.10 9.18
C GLU A 196 6.55 6.03 8.68
N ASP A 197 5.98 5.30 9.64
CA ASP A 197 4.90 4.34 9.42
C ASP A 197 3.59 4.87 9.98
N ILE A 198 2.61 5.10 9.11
CA ILE A 198 1.31 5.66 9.47
C ILE A 198 0.31 4.52 9.61
N ILE A 199 -0.18 4.30 10.83
CA ILE A 199 -1.13 3.25 11.15
C ILE A 199 -2.56 3.76 10.93
N ILE A 200 -3.36 2.99 10.18
CA ILE A 200 -4.78 3.25 9.93
C ILE A 200 -5.56 1.96 10.21
N ASP A 201 -5.92 1.74 11.47
CA ASP A 201 -6.42 0.47 11.97
C ASP A 201 -7.72 0.58 12.79
N ASN A 202 -8.38 1.71 12.76
CA ASN A 202 -9.59 1.96 13.55
C ASN A 202 -9.41 1.71 15.07
N GLY A 203 -8.16 1.80 15.54
CA GLY A 203 -7.81 1.61 16.94
C GLY A 203 -7.63 0.14 17.35
N GLU A 204 -7.46 -0.78 16.41
CA GLU A 204 -7.23 -2.21 16.69
C GLU A 204 -6.04 -2.43 17.61
N LYS A 205 -4.90 -1.82 17.34
CA LYS A 205 -3.69 -1.95 18.18
C LYS A 205 -3.84 -1.42 19.59
N LEU A 206 -4.78 -0.52 19.83
CA LEU A 206 -5.06 0.04 21.17
C LEU A 206 -6.14 -0.72 21.91
N LYS A 207 -6.91 -1.56 21.22
CA LYS A 207 -7.97 -2.34 21.85
C LYS A 207 -7.37 -3.30 22.85
N SER A 208 -7.79 -3.19 24.10
CA SER A 208 -7.36 -4.06 25.18
C SER A 208 -8.54 -4.46 26.05
N ASN A 209 -8.43 -5.61 26.70
CA ASN A 209 -9.39 -6.07 27.69
C ASN A 209 -9.02 -5.58 29.11
N PHE A 210 -8.26 -4.49 29.18
CA PHE A 210 -7.85 -3.93 30.46
C PHE A 210 -9.07 -3.39 31.21
N ILE A 211 -9.25 -3.87 32.43
CA ILE A 211 -10.33 -3.43 33.36
C ILE A 211 -9.69 -2.50 34.38
N TRP A 212 -10.20 -1.28 34.45
CA TRP A 212 -9.74 -0.23 35.37
C TRP A 212 -10.11 -0.54 36.82
#